data_aa1b06992ffd104f034628d2fff9bac8
#
_entry.id   aa1b06992ffd104f034628d2fff9bac8
#
_cell.length_a   1.000
_cell.length_b   1.000
_cell.length_c   1.000
_cell.angle_alpha   90.00
_cell.angle_beta   90.00
_cell.angle_gamma   90.00
#
_symmetry.space_group_name_H-M   'P 1'
#
loop_
_entity.id
_entity.type
_entity.pdbx_description
1 polymer ?
#
loop_
_entity_poly.entity_id
_entity_poly.type
_entity_poly.pdbx_seq_one_letter_code
_entity_poly.pdbx_strand_id
1 'polypeptide(L)'
;GSEMCIRDSYWCAFTDKTQRGLLLIADRTFELNASNYPLESMDSGDTIDNGAPRTEKTHHRHLTDPLPEKMVDLFIDYRMMGVGGDDSWGATAHEPYLIRPGKENAIEYGFSLVPFDKKEDYKYLIRQY
;
A
#
# COMPACT_ATOMS: atom_id res chain seq x y z
N GLY A 1 -12.30 -11.49 -0.97
CA GLY A 1 -11.54 -10.40 -0.46
C GLY A 1 -10.19 -10.41 -1.12
N SER A 2 -9.68 -9.28 -1.49
CA SER A 2 -8.43 -9.27 -2.23
C SER A 2 -7.58 -8.13 -1.72
N GLU A 3 -6.60 -8.50 -0.95
CA GLU A 3 -5.40 -7.71 -0.81
C GLU A 3 -4.47 -8.09 -1.95
N MET A 4 -3.85 -7.10 -2.56
CA MET A 4 -2.81 -7.29 -3.55
C MET A 4 -1.55 -6.57 -3.08
N CYS A 5 -0.48 -7.32 -2.91
CA CYS A 5 0.83 -6.79 -2.59
C CYS A 5 1.78 -7.08 -3.75
N ILE A 6 2.41 -6.05 -4.28
CA ILE A 6 3.40 -6.14 -5.37
C ILE A 6 4.70 -5.50 -4.87
N ARG A 7 5.83 -6.14 -5.17
CA ARG A 7 7.17 -5.63 -4.88
C ARG A 7 8.02 -5.57 -6.14
N ASP A 8 8.96 -4.65 -6.15
CA ASP A 8 9.97 -4.51 -7.20
C ASP A 8 9.39 -4.38 -8.62
N SER A 9 8.24 -3.72 -8.74
CA SER A 9 7.60 -3.44 -10.02
C SER A 9 7.83 -2.01 -10.46
N TYR A 10 7.88 -1.79 -11.78
CA TYR A 10 7.95 -0.46 -12.40
C TYR A 10 6.60 0.07 -12.82
N TRP A 11 5.61 -0.78 -12.94
CA TRP A 11 4.26 -0.40 -13.30
C TRP A 11 3.23 -1.39 -12.76
N CYS A 12 2.00 -0.91 -12.59
CA CYS A 12 0.84 -1.71 -12.23
C CYS A 12 -0.41 -1.14 -12.92
N ALA A 13 -1.27 -2.02 -13.43
CA ALA A 13 -2.53 -1.62 -14.04
C ALA A 13 -3.73 -2.15 -13.24
N PHE A 14 -4.63 -1.24 -12.91
CA PHE A 14 -5.92 -1.56 -12.29
C PHE A 14 -7.00 -1.47 -13.36
N THR A 15 -7.82 -2.51 -13.51
CA THR A 15 -8.86 -2.55 -14.52
C THR A 15 -10.21 -2.92 -13.93
N ASP A 16 -11.26 -2.33 -14.45
CA ASP A 16 -12.62 -2.75 -14.21
C ASP A 16 -13.05 -3.91 -15.15
N LYS A 17 -14.29 -4.37 -15.00
CA LYS A 17 -14.85 -5.43 -15.86
C LYS A 17 -14.99 -5.01 -17.33
N THR A 18 -14.95 -3.73 -17.64
CA THR A 18 -15.01 -3.18 -18.99
C THR A 18 -13.64 -2.97 -19.62
N GLN A 19 -12.58 -3.37 -18.91
CA GLN A 19 -11.19 -3.20 -19.30
C GLN A 19 -10.69 -1.74 -19.31
N ARG A 20 -11.46 -0.82 -18.75
CA ARG A 20 -10.99 0.53 -18.44
C ARG A 20 -10.24 0.52 -17.13
N GLY A 21 -9.31 1.43 -16.98
CA GLY A 21 -8.52 1.41 -15.77
C GLY A 21 -7.59 2.56 -15.58
N LEU A 22 -6.72 2.35 -14.61
CA LEU A 22 -5.68 3.27 -14.20
C LEU A 22 -4.35 2.53 -14.26
N LEU A 23 -3.39 3.09 -14.98
CA LEU A 23 -2.02 2.61 -15.06
C LEU A 23 -1.16 3.47 -14.14
N LEU A 24 -0.45 2.82 -13.23
CA LEU A 24 0.59 3.42 -12.41
C LEU A 24 1.93 3.06 -13.05
N ILE A 25 2.76 4.07 -13.32
CA ILE A 25 4.11 3.91 -13.86
C ILE A 25 5.05 4.70 -12.97
N ALA A 26 6.12 4.08 -12.48
CA ALA A 26 7.08 4.73 -11.62
C ALA A 26 8.44 4.88 -12.30
N ASP A 27 9.21 5.89 -11.87
CA ASP A 27 10.55 6.19 -12.35
C ASP A 27 11.60 5.17 -11.85
N ARG A 28 11.24 4.41 -10.83
CA ARG A 28 12.03 3.31 -10.25
C ARG A 28 11.11 2.23 -9.71
N THR A 29 11.66 1.13 -9.24
CA THR A 29 10.86 0.10 -8.58
C THR A 29 10.14 0.65 -7.36
N PHE A 30 8.93 0.21 -7.15
CA PHE A 30 8.07 0.58 -6.03
C PHE A 30 7.44 -0.65 -5.40
N GLU A 31 6.94 -0.48 -4.21
CA GLU A 31 6.07 -1.42 -3.53
C GLU A 31 4.64 -0.89 -3.57
N LEU A 32 3.69 -1.78 -3.78
CA LEU A 32 2.29 -1.42 -3.86
C LEU A 32 1.46 -2.37 -3.02
N ASN A 33 0.60 -1.80 -2.23
CA ASN A 33 -0.46 -2.52 -1.54
C ASN A 33 -1.81 -1.91 -1.93
N ALA A 34 -2.75 -2.76 -2.29
CA ALA A 34 -4.13 -2.38 -2.59
C ALA A 34 -5.08 -3.22 -1.75
N SER A 35 -5.87 -2.56 -0.93
CA SER A 35 -6.82 -3.20 -0.02
C SER A 35 -8.18 -2.53 -0.11
N ASN A 36 -9.24 -3.31 -0.07
CA ASN A 36 -10.60 -2.80 0.13
C ASN A 36 -11.04 -2.87 1.60
N TYR A 37 -10.10 -3.12 2.49
CA TYR A 37 -10.29 -3.04 3.94
C TYR A 37 -9.61 -1.77 4.43
N PRO A 38 -10.35 -0.82 5.02
CA PRO A 38 -9.75 0.40 5.59
C PRO A 38 -8.69 0.06 6.63
N LEU A 39 -7.57 0.76 6.57
CA LEU A 39 -6.45 0.52 7.50
C LEU A 39 -6.89 0.67 8.96
N GLU A 40 -7.73 1.65 9.22
CA GLU A 40 -8.28 1.93 10.55
C GLU A 40 -9.18 0.80 11.07
N SER A 41 -9.73 -0.03 10.18
CA SER A 41 -10.54 -1.18 10.57
C SER A 41 -9.72 -2.39 10.99
N MET A 42 -8.43 -2.43 10.63
CA MET A 42 -7.56 -3.56 10.94
C MET A 42 -7.05 -3.54 12.38
N ASP A 43 -6.95 -2.35 12.98
CA ASP A 43 -6.63 -2.16 14.39
C ASP A 43 -7.51 -1.08 14.98
N SER A 44 -8.64 -1.48 15.51
CA SER A 44 -9.58 -0.53 16.09
C SER A 44 -9.19 -0.08 17.51
N GLY A 45 -8.19 -0.70 18.13
CA GLY A 45 -7.81 -0.42 19.52
C GLY A 45 -8.94 -0.64 20.52
N ASP A 46 -8.79 -0.17 21.74
CA ASP A 46 -9.79 -0.30 22.80
C ASP A 46 -10.69 0.94 22.95
N THR A 47 -10.37 2.04 22.28
CA THR A 47 -11.13 3.29 22.34
C THR A 47 -11.34 3.88 20.94
N ILE A 48 -12.41 4.64 20.76
CA ILE A 48 -12.61 5.51 19.60
C ILE A 48 -11.93 6.86 19.83
N ASP A 49 -11.74 7.66 18.78
CA ASP A 49 -10.96 8.93 18.81
C ASP A 49 -11.37 9.94 19.88
N ASN A 50 -12.64 9.89 20.34
CA ASN A 50 -13.13 10.74 21.43
C ASN A 50 -12.88 10.16 22.84
N GLY A 51 -12.12 9.06 22.95
CA GLY A 51 -11.82 8.40 24.21
C GLY A 51 -12.93 7.50 24.77
N ALA A 52 -14.05 7.35 24.08
CA ALA A 52 -15.09 6.42 24.50
C ALA A 52 -14.66 4.97 24.27
N PRO A 53 -15.06 4.04 25.16
CA PRO A 53 -14.78 2.62 24.94
C PRO A 53 -15.43 2.10 23.66
N ARG A 54 -14.72 1.27 22.90
CA ARG A 54 -15.29 0.60 21.74
C ARG A 54 -16.28 -0.47 22.19
N THR A 55 -17.37 -0.58 21.48
CA THR A 55 -18.35 -1.65 21.67
C THR A 55 -17.94 -2.89 20.87
N GLU A 56 -18.56 -4.04 21.13
CA GLU A 56 -18.35 -5.25 20.32
C GLU A 56 -18.59 -5.03 18.81
N LYS A 57 -19.46 -4.07 18.46
CA LYS A 57 -19.76 -3.72 17.06
C LYS A 57 -18.66 -2.90 16.39
N THR A 58 -17.83 -2.22 17.17
CA THR A 58 -16.76 -1.34 16.66
C THR A 58 -15.36 -1.86 16.99
N HIS A 59 -15.26 -2.98 17.69
CA HIS A 59 -14.01 -3.56 18.11
C HIS A 59 -13.64 -4.74 17.20
N HIS A 60 -12.62 -4.54 16.41
CA HIS A 60 -12.06 -5.55 15.51
C HIS A 60 -10.73 -6.06 16.05
N ARG A 61 -10.70 -7.27 16.57
CA ARG A 61 -9.51 -7.91 17.15
C ARG A 61 -8.84 -8.92 16.22
N HIS A 62 -9.57 -9.36 15.21
CA HIS A 62 -9.11 -10.39 14.29
C HIS A 62 -9.11 -9.87 12.86
N LEU A 63 -8.20 -10.35 12.04
CA LEU A 63 -8.12 -9.99 10.60
C LEU A 63 -9.38 -10.37 9.81
N THR A 64 -10.26 -11.19 10.39
CA THR A 64 -11.54 -11.58 9.78
C THR A 64 -12.69 -10.66 10.14
N ASP A 65 -12.51 -9.74 11.10
CA ASP A 65 -13.57 -8.88 11.60
C ASP A 65 -13.87 -7.68 10.67
N PRO A 66 -12.87 -7.06 10.01
CA PRO A 66 -13.12 -5.97 9.09
C PRO A 66 -14.01 -6.37 7.93
N LEU A 67 -14.91 -5.48 7.54
CA LEU A 67 -15.76 -5.66 6.38
C LEU A 67 -15.16 -4.88 5.19
N PRO A 68 -15.18 -5.47 3.98
CA PRO A 68 -14.67 -4.81 2.81
C PRO A 68 -15.55 -3.61 2.43
N GLU A 69 -14.92 -2.53 2.03
CA GLU A 69 -15.59 -1.36 1.50
C GLU A 69 -15.62 -1.37 -0.03
N LYS A 70 -16.40 -0.43 -0.61
CA LYS A 70 -16.45 -0.25 -2.07
C LYS A 70 -15.23 0.50 -2.62
N MET A 71 -14.55 1.24 -1.76
CA MET A 71 -13.31 1.92 -2.10
C MET A 71 -12.13 0.97 -1.94
N VAL A 72 -11.07 1.28 -2.63
CA VAL A 72 -9.79 0.58 -2.52
C VAL A 72 -8.77 1.59 -2.06
N ASP A 73 -8.18 1.33 -0.91
CA ASP A 73 -7.01 2.06 -0.42
C ASP A 73 -5.78 1.58 -1.16
N LEU A 74 -5.02 2.52 -1.68
CA LEU A 74 -3.84 2.26 -2.48
C LEU A 74 -2.63 2.90 -1.82
N PHE A 75 -1.68 2.07 -1.40
CA PHE A 75 -0.40 2.49 -0.84
C PHE A 75 0.67 2.30 -1.89
N ILE A 76 1.37 3.39 -2.23
CA ILE A 76 2.43 3.40 -3.22
C ILE A 76 3.70 3.83 -2.51
N ASP A 77 4.58 2.89 -2.24
CA ASP A 77 5.77 3.10 -1.43
C ASP A 77 7.04 2.96 -2.27
N TYR A 78 8.04 3.76 -1.98
CA TYR A 78 9.35 3.59 -2.61
C TYR A 78 9.95 2.24 -2.26
N ARG A 79 10.00 1.92 -0.99
CA ARG A 79 10.43 0.63 -0.45
C ARG A 79 10.09 0.54 1.04
N MET A 80 9.98 -0.65 1.53
CA MET A 80 9.77 -0.91 2.95
C MET A 80 11.11 -1.12 3.66
N MET A 81 11.26 -0.49 4.81
CA MET A 81 12.36 -0.82 5.72
C MET A 81 12.18 -2.22 6.27
N GLY A 82 13.28 -2.94 6.48
CA GLY A 82 13.25 -4.23 7.16
C GLY A 82 12.62 -4.10 8.56
N VAL A 83 11.79 -5.06 8.91
CA VAL A 83 11.15 -5.16 10.21
C VAL A 83 11.79 -6.27 11.03
N GLY A 84 11.86 -6.04 12.35
CA GLY A 84 12.49 -6.97 13.27
C GLY A 84 14.02 -6.83 13.32
N GLY A 85 14.61 -7.49 14.25
CA GLY A 85 16.04 -7.57 14.52
C GLY A 85 16.35 -8.91 15.16
N ASP A 86 17.42 -8.97 15.93
CA ASP A 86 17.84 -10.21 16.58
C ASP A 86 16.95 -10.59 17.78
N ASP A 87 16.08 -9.70 18.22
CA ASP A 87 15.12 -9.95 19.29
C ASP A 87 13.77 -9.27 19.06
N SER A 88 12.78 -9.60 19.90
CA SER A 88 11.42 -9.04 19.85
C SER A 88 11.24 -7.77 20.71
N TRP A 89 12.29 -7.26 21.33
CA TRP A 89 12.20 -6.24 22.37
C TRP A 89 12.69 -4.85 21.94
N GLY A 90 12.87 -4.64 20.66
CA GLY A 90 13.24 -3.35 20.11
C GLY A 90 14.55 -3.30 19.34
N ALA A 91 15.15 -4.45 19.03
CA ALA A 91 16.24 -4.49 18.08
C ALA A 91 15.76 -3.98 16.73
N THR A 92 16.49 -3.04 16.14
CA THR A 92 16.23 -2.55 14.80
C THR A 92 16.71 -3.55 13.76
N ALA A 93 16.19 -3.47 12.54
CA ALA A 93 16.68 -4.23 11.42
C ALA A 93 18.19 -3.95 11.19
N HIS A 94 18.91 -4.93 10.66
CA HIS A 94 20.32 -4.79 10.34
C HIS A 94 20.54 -3.68 9.28
N GLU A 95 21.70 -3.03 9.32
CA GLU A 95 22.06 -1.89 8.47
C GLU A 95 21.70 -2.03 6.98
N PRO A 96 21.89 -3.18 6.31
CA PRO A 96 21.52 -3.31 4.90
C PRO A 96 20.02 -3.17 4.61
N TYR A 97 19.18 -3.33 5.63
CA TYR A 97 17.73 -3.31 5.52
C TYR A 97 17.11 -2.03 6.09
N LEU A 98 17.93 -1.10 6.58
CA LEU A 98 17.46 0.17 7.10
C LEU A 98 17.28 1.18 5.95
N ILE A 99 16.25 2.01 6.08
CA ILE A 99 16.09 3.23 5.29
C ILE A 99 16.40 4.39 6.21
N ARG A 100 17.46 5.14 5.92
CA ARG A 100 17.90 6.29 6.72
C ARG A 100 17.73 7.58 5.91
N PRO A 101 16.51 8.17 5.92
CA PRO A 101 16.32 9.46 5.30
C PRO A 101 17.02 10.55 6.11
N GLY A 102 17.53 11.55 5.43
CA GLY A 102 18.21 12.68 6.05
C GLY A 102 18.50 13.77 5.04
N LYS A 103 19.02 14.92 5.52
CA LYS A 103 19.31 16.05 4.63
C LYS A 103 20.30 15.71 3.49
N GLU A 104 21.24 14.81 3.76
CA GLU A 104 22.24 14.36 2.77
C GLU A 104 21.78 13.13 1.99
N ASN A 105 20.75 12.42 2.51
CA ASN A 105 20.19 11.19 1.93
C ASN A 105 18.68 11.36 1.71
N ALA A 106 18.27 12.45 1.10
CA ALA A 106 16.87 12.66 0.74
C ALA A 106 16.41 11.56 -0.21
N ILE A 107 15.26 10.96 0.10
CA ILE A 107 14.63 9.96 -0.75
C ILE A 107 13.58 10.69 -1.57
N GLU A 108 13.72 10.60 -2.88
CA GLU A 108 12.77 11.13 -3.84
C GLU A 108 12.39 10.01 -4.80
N TYR A 109 11.11 9.85 -5.03
CA TYR A 109 10.58 8.93 -6.05
C TYR A 109 9.33 9.54 -6.67
N GLY A 110 9.08 9.19 -7.92
CA GLY A 110 7.96 9.70 -8.68
C GLY A 110 7.20 8.59 -9.36
N PHE A 111 5.92 8.85 -9.57
CA PHE A 111 5.05 7.98 -10.35
C PHE A 111 4.02 8.80 -11.11
N SER A 112 3.52 8.20 -12.19
CA SER A 112 2.43 8.74 -13.00
C SER A 112 1.21 7.85 -12.90
N LEU A 113 0.03 8.48 -12.79
CA LEU A 113 -1.25 7.79 -12.88
C LEU A 113 -1.90 8.15 -14.22
N VAL A 114 -2.07 7.16 -15.08
CA VAL A 114 -2.54 7.36 -16.46
C VAL A 114 -3.84 6.58 -16.67
N PRO A 115 -4.98 7.26 -16.87
CA PRO A 115 -6.22 6.56 -17.19
C PRO A 115 -6.14 5.96 -18.60
N PHE A 116 -6.79 4.82 -18.80
CA PHE A 116 -6.91 4.17 -20.11
C PHE A 116 -8.26 3.50 -20.28
N ASP A 117 -8.73 3.43 -21.54
CA ASP A 117 -10.06 2.91 -21.87
C ASP A 117 -10.08 1.44 -22.28
N LYS A 118 -8.96 0.91 -22.75
CA LYS A 118 -8.87 -0.47 -23.23
C LYS A 118 -7.60 -1.13 -22.71
N LYS A 119 -7.68 -2.42 -22.47
CA LYS A 119 -6.55 -3.20 -21.94
C LYS A 119 -5.29 -3.13 -22.83
N GLU A 120 -5.44 -3.00 -24.14
CA GLU A 120 -4.30 -2.91 -25.04
C GLU A 120 -3.57 -1.57 -24.94
N ASP A 121 -4.26 -0.51 -24.54
CA ASP A 121 -3.72 0.85 -24.49
C ASP A 121 -2.61 0.97 -23.42
N TYR A 122 -2.71 0.25 -22.30
CA TYR A 122 -1.68 0.35 -21.26
C TYR A 122 -0.31 -0.19 -21.70
N LYS A 123 -0.27 -1.19 -22.58
CA LYS A 123 0.99 -1.72 -23.14
C LYS A 123 1.71 -0.69 -24.01
N TYR A 124 0.95 0.15 -24.68
CA TYR A 124 1.50 1.27 -25.41
C TYR A 124 1.97 2.38 -24.46
N LEU A 125 1.14 2.72 -23.49
CA LEU A 125 1.44 3.76 -22.50
C LEU A 125 2.71 3.47 -21.71
N ILE A 126 2.92 2.25 -21.26
CA ILE A 126 4.16 1.85 -20.54
C ILE A 126 5.42 2.17 -21.35
N ARG A 127 5.36 2.14 -22.67
CA ARG A 127 6.53 2.41 -23.53
C ARG A 127 6.78 3.89 -23.75
N GLN A 128 5.86 4.76 -23.35
CA GLN A 128 5.95 6.22 -23.53
C GLN A 128 6.60 6.90 -22.31
N TYR A 129 6.60 6.23 -21.18
CA TYR A 129 7.16 6.68 -19.90
C TYR A 129 8.39 5.85 -19.50
#